data_ff766f177d8dcb2baf22714e161705aa
#
_entry.id   ff766f177d8dcb2baf22714e161705aa
#
_cell.length_a   1.000
_cell.length_b   1.000
_cell.length_c   1.000
_cell.angle_alpha   90.00
_cell.angle_beta   90.00
_cell.angle_gamma   90.00
#
_symmetry.space_group_name_H-M   'P 1'
#
loop_
_entity.id
_entity.type
_entity.pdbx_description
1 polymer ?
#
loop_
_entity_poly.entity_id
_entity_poly.type
_entity_poly.pdbx_seq_one_letter_code
_entity_poly.pdbx_strand_id
1 'polypeptide(L)'
;MKVSYDVFEGLVIEKLPMYLPEKYREADWGIESVRMKGEDPDEEILCIIRMKKGEVIRIHLKDLYAEYLKEEDIRSVFSFMAQVIDAALEEATLYLQEPAENRSRILGGARFLLVSRERNKEMLDKVVWKPFLDMAVIYGVYSDTGKVNIVSQEMLDKCNITEDELFRAASQNTEEAAACSPLGMYLSMDEQVSNACILTNQEKTFGAGTVMIQKILDAYCRD
;
A
#
# COMPACT_ATOMS: atom_id res chain seq x y z
N MET A 1 -22.73 25.80 4.18
CA MET A 1 -22.15 26.96 4.90
C MET A 1 -20.71 26.60 5.26
N LYS A 2 -19.74 27.31 4.69
CA LYS A 2 -18.32 27.03 4.93
C LYS A 2 -17.98 27.40 6.38
N VAL A 3 -17.26 26.51 7.07
CA VAL A 3 -16.76 26.79 8.43
C VAL A 3 -15.42 27.54 8.34
N SER A 4 -15.07 28.30 9.38
CA SER A 4 -13.74 28.91 9.48
C SER A 4 -12.66 27.87 9.72
N TYR A 5 -11.39 28.25 9.49
CA TYR A 5 -10.26 27.34 9.71
C TYR A 5 -10.19 26.82 11.15
N ASP A 6 -10.36 27.68 12.15
CA ASP A 6 -10.34 27.28 13.56
C ASP A 6 -11.45 26.28 13.91
N VAL A 7 -12.66 26.47 13.33
CA VAL A 7 -13.76 25.54 13.50
C VAL A 7 -13.47 24.22 12.79
N PHE A 8 -12.85 24.26 11.60
CA PHE A 8 -12.45 23.07 10.86
C PHE A 8 -11.40 22.26 11.64
N GLU A 9 -10.37 22.90 12.19
CA GLU A 9 -9.36 22.26 13.04
C GLU A 9 -10.03 21.53 14.23
N GLY A 10 -10.90 22.23 14.97
CA GLY A 10 -11.63 21.61 16.07
C GLY A 10 -12.49 20.41 15.66
N LEU A 11 -13.16 20.51 14.50
CA LEU A 11 -13.95 19.40 13.95
C LEU A 11 -13.08 18.21 13.54
N VAL A 12 -11.90 18.44 12.97
CA VAL A 12 -10.97 17.36 12.61
C VAL A 12 -10.56 16.61 13.87
N ILE A 13 -10.12 17.30 14.91
CA ILE A 13 -9.67 16.67 16.17
C ILE A 13 -10.83 15.89 16.83
N GLU A 14 -12.04 16.45 16.87
CA GLU A 14 -13.19 15.84 17.53
C GLU A 14 -13.79 14.68 16.72
N LYS A 15 -13.92 14.82 15.41
CA LYS A 15 -14.72 13.90 14.59
C LYS A 15 -13.90 12.84 13.85
N LEU A 16 -12.66 13.16 13.44
CA LEU A 16 -11.84 12.21 12.68
C LEU A 16 -11.69 10.83 13.33
N PRO A 17 -11.57 10.70 14.69
CA PRO A 17 -11.52 9.39 15.33
C PRO A 17 -12.72 8.49 15.01
N MET A 18 -13.89 9.08 14.71
CA MET A 18 -15.10 8.33 14.38
C MET A 18 -15.06 7.70 12.98
N TYR A 19 -14.21 8.23 12.09
CA TYR A 19 -14.04 7.73 10.73
C TYR A 19 -12.89 6.72 10.61
N LEU A 20 -12.04 6.62 11.63
CA LEU A 20 -10.97 5.62 11.65
C LEU A 20 -11.55 4.21 11.81
N PRO A 21 -10.95 3.20 11.17
CA PRO A 21 -11.30 1.80 11.37
C PRO A 21 -11.34 1.42 12.85
N GLU A 22 -12.24 0.49 13.20
CA GLU A 22 -12.48 0.08 14.59
C GLU A 22 -11.21 -0.46 15.29
N LYS A 23 -10.33 -1.12 14.52
CA LYS A 23 -9.02 -1.60 14.98
C LYS A 23 -8.13 -0.52 15.61
N TYR A 24 -8.41 0.77 15.31
CA TYR A 24 -7.66 1.90 15.88
C TYR A 24 -8.39 2.60 17.02
N ARG A 25 -9.70 2.34 17.23
CA ARG A 25 -10.48 3.01 18.29
C ARG A 25 -10.13 2.51 19.68
N GLU A 26 -9.70 1.26 19.79
CA GLU A 26 -9.31 0.64 21.07
C GLU A 26 -7.82 0.80 21.38
N ALA A 27 -7.02 1.33 20.44
CA ALA A 27 -5.60 1.54 20.66
C ALA A 27 -5.35 2.87 21.40
N ASP A 28 -4.23 2.95 22.12
CA ASP A 28 -3.76 4.17 22.79
C ASP A 28 -3.30 5.23 21.76
N TRP A 29 -4.23 5.69 20.93
CA TRP A 29 -4.01 6.69 19.90
C TRP A 29 -4.54 8.04 20.34
N GLY A 30 -3.78 9.11 20.08
CA GLY A 30 -4.22 10.48 20.21
C GLY A 30 -4.13 11.22 18.89
N ILE A 31 -5.12 12.07 18.61
CA ILE A 31 -5.09 13.06 17.54
C ILE A 31 -4.95 14.42 18.21
N GLU A 32 -3.90 15.13 17.86
CA GLU A 32 -3.68 16.48 18.35
C GLU A 32 -3.15 17.38 17.24
N SER A 33 -3.48 18.66 17.28
CA SER A 33 -2.84 19.64 16.43
C SER A 33 -1.57 20.14 17.12
N VAL A 34 -0.47 20.12 16.39
CA VAL A 34 0.83 20.59 16.87
C VAL A 34 1.30 21.71 15.95
N ARG A 35 1.57 22.88 16.55
CA ARG A 35 2.23 23.98 15.83
C ARG A 35 3.71 23.70 15.79
N MET A 36 4.24 23.44 14.59
CA MET A 36 5.66 23.25 14.39
C MET A 36 6.31 24.58 14.09
N LYS A 37 7.38 24.91 14.82
CA LYS A 37 8.30 25.99 14.45
C LYS A 37 9.19 25.47 13.32
N GLY A 38 8.74 25.67 12.08
CA GLY A 38 9.50 25.40 10.88
C GLY A 38 10.00 26.70 10.24
N GLU A 39 10.37 26.64 8.97
CA GLU A 39 10.70 27.82 8.15
C GLU A 39 9.47 28.73 7.93
N ASP A 40 8.26 28.15 7.99
CA ASP A 40 6.99 28.88 7.99
C ASP A 40 6.37 28.81 9.40
N PRO A 41 6.36 29.92 10.18
CA PRO A 41 5.88 29.93 11.54
C PRO A 41 4.35 29.72 11.69
N ASP A 42 3.61 29.72 10.59
CA ASP A 42 2.16 29.54 10.55
C ASP A 42 1.74 28.13 10.10
N GLU A 43 2.68 27.21 9.93
CA GLU A 43 2.37 25.84 9.50
C GLU A 43 1.82 25.02 10.67
N GLU A 44 0.53 24.71 10.63
CA GLU A 44 -0.14 23.81 11.56
C GLU A 44 -0.19 22.40 10.98
N ILE A 45 0.26 21.46 11.77
CA ILE A 45 0.34 20.05 11.39
C ILE A 45 -0.53 19.25 12.33
N LEU A 46 -1.45 18.42 11.77
CA LEU A 46 -2.16 17.42 12.54
C LEU A 46 -1.23 16.23 12.77
N CYS A 47 -0.99 15.90 14.03
CA CYS A 47 -0.20 14.73 14.39
C CYS A 47 -1.08 13.65 14.98
N ILE A 48 -0.95 12.42 14.48
CA ILE A 48 -1.54 11.24 15.10
C ILE A 48 -0.41 10.49 15.76
N ILE A 49 -0.47 10.37 17.07
CA ILE A 49 0.57 9.76 17.87
C ILE A 49 0.12 8.38 18.35
N ARG A 50 0.90 7.35 18.06
CA ARG A 50 0.73 6.05 18.69
C ARG A 50 1.50 6.01 19.99
N MET A 51 0.82 6.17 21.14
CA MET A 51 1.46 6.40 22.44
C MET A 51 2.44 5.30 22.87
N LYS A 52 2.18 4.03 22.57
CA LYS A 52 3.06 2.91 23.00
C LYS A 52 4.40 2.83 22.25
N LYS A 53 4.53 3.41 21.07
CA LYS A 53 5.74 3.26 20.22
C LYS A 53 6.27 4.59 19.64
N GLY A 54 5.71 5.71 20.03
CA GLY A 54 6.22 7.05 19.65
C GLY A 54 6.05 7.42 18.18
N GLU A 55 5.12 6.80 17.46
CA GLU A 55 4.88 7.09 16.05
C GLU A 55 4.02 8.32 15.86
N VAL A 56 4.41 9.12 14.88
CA VAL A 56 3.72 10.34 14.52
C VAL A 56 3.44 10.35 13.03
N ILE A 57 2.17 10.33 12.65
CA ILE A 57 1.73 10.65 11.29
C ILE A 57 1.43 12.13 11.25
N ARG A 58 2.04 12.84 10.30
CA ARG A 58 1.90 14.28 10.15
C ARG A 58 1.05 14.59 8.93
N ILE A 59 0.01 15.39 9.10
CA ILE A 59 -0.88 15.83 8.03
C ILE A 59 -1.00 17.35 8.11
N HIS A 60 -0.83 18.03 6.98
CA HIS A 60 -0.95 19.48 6.90
C HIS A 60 -2.42 19.90 6.86
N LEU A 61 -2.89 20.51 7.92
CA LEU A 61 -4.29 20.94 8.05
C LEU A 61 -4.69 22.01 7.02
N LYS A 62 -3.76 22.87 6.61
CA LYS A 62 -4.01 23.88 5.58
C LYS A 62 -4.40 23.26 4.23
N ASP A 63 -3.72 22.20 3.83
CA ASP A 63 -4.02 21.48 2.58
C ASP A 63 -5.40 20.83 2.63
N LEU A 64 -5.73 20.21 3.76
CA LEU A 64 -7.04 19.61 3.99
C LEU A 64 -8.16 20.65 4.01
N TYR A 65 -7.92 21.81 4.61
CA TYR A 65 -8.87 22.91 4.60
C TYR A 65 -9.08 23.48 3.19
N ALA A 66 -8.01 23.55 2.38
CA ALA A 66 -8.12 23.94 0.99
C ALA A 66 -8.99 22.96 0.19
N GLU A 67 -8.84 21.64 0.42
CA GLU A 67 -9.73 20.63 -0.19
C GLU A 67 -11.17 20.76 0.31
N TYR A 68 -11.38 20.95 1.62
CA TYR A 68 -12.71 21.22 2.15
C TYR A 68 -13.39 22.42 1.48
N LEU A 69 -12.65 23.49 1.22
CA LEU A 69 -13.19 24.69 0.56
C LEU A 69 -13.61 24.45 -0.89
N LYS A 70 -13.00 23.46 -1.57
CA LYS A 70 -13.36 23.04 -2.95
C LYS A 70 -14.59 22.14 -2.95
N GLU A 71 -14.55 21.08 -2.15
CA GLU A 71 -15.59 20.05 -2.10
C GLU A 71 -16.86 20.49 -1.36
N GLU A 72 -16.74 21.44 -0.42
CA GLU A 72 -17.79 21.92 0.49
C GLU A 72 -18.44 20.81 1.34
N ASP A 73 -17.87 19.58 1.33
CA ASP A 73 -18.30 18.44 2.12
C ASP A 73 -17.19 17.96 3.07
N ILE A 74 -17.37 18.28 4.34
CA ILE A 74 -16.42 17.90 5.39
C ILE A 74 -16.36 16.39 5.62
N ARG A 75 -17.42 15.64 5.29
CA ARG A 75 -17.45 14.17 5.44
C ARG A 75 -16.55 13.50 4.43
N SER A 76 -16.53 14.00 3.20
CA SER A 76 -15.62 13.52 2.15
C SER A 76 -14.17 13.72 2.58
N VAL A 77 -13.84 14.88 3.16
CA VAL A 77 -12.50 15.15 3.68
C VAL A 77 -12.13 14.19 4.81
N PHE A 78 -13.02 13.94 5.77
CA PHE A 78 -12.76 12.99 6.86
C PHE A 78 -12.58 11.54 6.35
N SER A 79 -13.41 11.12 5.41
CA SER A 79 -13.28 9.79 4.81
C SER A 79 -11.96 9.63 4.07
N PHE A 80 -11.53 10.66 3.34
CA PHE A 80 -10.23 10.67 2.68
C PHE A 80 -9.07 10.64 3.69
N MET A 81 -9.13 11.48 4.73
CA MET A 81 -8.13 11.47 5.80
C MET A 81 -8.03 10.10 6.48
N ALA A 82 -9.17 9.49 6.80
CA ALA A 82 -9.19 8.17 7.42
C ALA A 82 -8.51 7.11 6.55
N GLN A 83 -8.71 7.15 5.22
CA GLN A 83 -8.04 6.26 4.28
C GLN A 83 -6.52 6.50 4.22
N VAL A 84 -6.09 7.77 4.20
CA VAL A 84 -4.66 8.13 4.20
C VAL A 84 -4.00 7.67 5.50
N ILE A 85 -4.67 7.88 6.63
CA ILE A 85 -4.19 7.45 7.95
C ILE A 85 -4.10 5.93 8.02
N ASP A 86 -5.16 5.22 7.65
CA ASP A 86 -5.18 3.76 7.64
C ASP A 86 -4.03 3.20 6.81
N ALA A 87 -3.80 3.79 5.64
CA ALA A 87 -2.69 3.44 4.77
C ALA A 87 -1.30 3.65 5.40
N ALA A 88 -1.11 4.83 5.99
CA ALA A 88 0.17 5.17 6.62
C ALA A 88 0.42 4.31 7.86
N LEU A 89 -0.64 4.00 8.64
CA LEU A 89 -0.55 3.14 9.80
C LEU A 89 -0.31 1.68 9.44
N GLU A 90 -0.86 1.19 8.35
CA GLU A 90 -0.54 -0.16 7.85
C GLU A 90 0.91 -0.26 7.42
N GLU A 91 1.41 0.74 6.70
CA GLU A 91 2.83 0.82 6.34
C GLU A 91 3.71 0.87 7.61
N ALA A 92 3.37 1.75 8.56
CA ALA A 92 4.08 1.85 9.83
C ALA A 92 3.97 0.56 10.66
N THR A 93 2.84 -0.15 10.63
CA THR A 93 2.66 -1.41 11.37
C THR A 93 3.59 -2.50 10.85
N LEU A 94 3.93 -2.50 9.55
CA LEU A 94 4.96 -3.38 9.00
C LEU A 94 6.34 -3.18 9.65
N TYR A 95 6.62 -1.97 10.15
CA TYR A 95 7.88 -1.65 10.82
C TYR A 95 7.88 -1.88 12.34
N LEU A 96 6.69 -2.12 12.95
CA LEU A 96 6.51 -2.06 14.40
C LEU A 96 6.08 -3.37 15.06
N GLN A 97 5.56 -4.30 14.28
CA GLN A 97 5.28 -5.64 14.78
C GLN A 97 6.59 -6.33 15.17
N GLU A 98 6.50 -7.30 16.08
CA GLU A 98 7.65 -8.13 16.42
C GLU A 98 8.27 -8.73 15.14
N PRO A 99 9.62 -8.76 15.02
CA PRO A 99 10.28 -9.22 13.80
C PRO A 99 9.79 -10.59 13.30
N ALA A 100 9.39 -11.47 14.19
CA ALA A 100 8.88 -12.80 13.84
C ALA A 100 7.49 -12.74 13.16
N GLU A 101 6.59 -11.86 13.60
CA GLU A 101 5.27 -11.66 12.99
C GLU A 101 5.41 -11.02 11.61
N ASN A 102 6.26 -10.01 11.50
CA ASN A 102 6.56 -9.38 10.22
C ASN A 102 7.20 -10.34 9.24
N ARG A 103 8.13 -11.18 9.71
CA ARG A 103 8.72 -12.24 8.88
C ARG A 103 7.65 -13.16 8.30
N SER A 104 6.75 -13.66 9.13
CA SER A 104 5.66 -14.55 8.73
C SER A 104 4.73 -13.87 7.71
N ARG A 105 4.38 -12.61 7.94
CA ARG A 105 3.52 -11.81 7.05
C ARG A 105 4.19 -11.53 5.71
N ILE A 106 5.46 -11.14 5.70
CA ILE A 106 6.22 -10.89 4.47
C ILE A 106 6.32 -12.18 3.65
N LEU A 107 6.78 -13.28 4.25
CA LEU A 107 6.96 -14.54 3.54
C LEU A 107 5.62 -15.13 3.08
N GLY A 108 4.55 -15.01 3.89
CA GLY A 108 3.22 -15.52 3.53
C GLY A 108 2.50 -14.71 2.46
N GLY A 109 2.81 -13.41 2.32
CA GLY A 109 2.12 -12.51 1.39
C GLY A 109 2.96 -12.03 0.20
N ALA A 110 4.28 -12.29 0.18
CA ALA A 110 5.16 -11.81 -0.88
C ALA A 110 4.80 -12.41 -2.24
N ARG A 111 4.71 -11.57 -3.27
CA ARG A 111 4.46 -11.97 -4.66
C ARG A 111 5.33 -11.14 -5.61
N PHE A 112 5.56 -11.67 -6.81
CA PHE A 112 6.30 -10.97 -7.84
C PHE A 112 5.49 -9.85 -8.49
N LEU A 113 6.15 -8.71 -8.65
CA LEU A 113 5.71 -7.58 -9.46
C LEU A 113 6.74 -7.28 -10.52
N LEU A 114 6.31 -6.93 -11.72
CA LEU A 114 7.17 -6.46 -12.78
C LEU A 114 6.98 -4.97 -12.99
N VAL A 115 8.08 -4.23 -12.95
CA VAL A 115 8.10 -2.78 -13.19
C VAL A 115 9.19 -2.41 -14.20
N SER A 116 8.97 -1.32 -14.93
CA SER A 116 9.99 -0.80 -15.84
C SER A 116 11.20 -0.30 -15.05
N ARG A 117 12.40 -0.82 -15.36
CA ARG A 117 13.66 -0.37 -14.73
C ARG A 117 13.92 1.12 -14.98
N GLU A 118 13.66 1.57 -16.19
CA GLU A 118 13.95 2.95 -16.58
C GLU A 118 13.07 3.96 -15.83
N ARG A 119 11.78 3.64 -15.68
CA ARG A 119 10.80 4.54 -15.06
C ARG A 119 10.81 4.52 -13.53
N ASN A 120 11.45 3.53 -12.92
CA ASN A 120 11.38 3.31 -11.47
C ASN A 120 12.76 3.33 -10.77
N LYS A 121 13.76 3.99 -11.36
CA LYS A 121 15.14 3.99 -10.84
C LYS A 121 15.22 4.39 -9.37
N GLU A 122 14.60 5.51 -8.99
CA GLU A 122 14.63 6.02 -7.61
C GLU A 122 13.97 5.06 -6.60
N MET A 123 12.93 4.35 -7.02
CA MET A 123 12.29 3.34 -6.19
C MET A 123 13.18 2.11 -6.06
N LEU A 124 13.81 1.66 -7.15
CA LEU A 124 14.67 0.48 -7.17
C LEU A 124 15.91 0.61 -6.29
N ASP A 125 16.38 1.83 -6.03
CA ASP A 125 17.49 2.09 -5.09
C ASP A 125 17.12 1.78 -3.62
N LYS A 126 15.82 1.64 -3.30
CA LYS A 126 15.31 1.47 -1.93
C LYS A 126 14.67 0.11 -1.67
N VAL A 127 14.42 -0.67 -2.71
CA VAL A 127 13.67 -1.92 -2.62
C VAL A 127 14.50 -3.11 -3.07
N VAL A 128 14.09 -4.29 -2.67
CA VAL A 128 14.71 -5.54 -3.14
C VAL A 128 14.20 -5.85 -4.54
N TRP A 129 15.11 -6.07 -5.49
CA TRP A 129 14.74 -6.39 -6.86
C TRP A 129 15.75 -7.26 -7.59
N LYS A 130 15.32 -7.93 -8.66
CA LYS A 130 16.16 -8.68 -9.57
C LYS A 130 15.91 -8.24 -11.02
N PRO A 131 16.93 -8.23 -11.89
CA PRO A 131 16.74 -7.90 -13.31
C PRO A 131 15.98 -9.01 -14.03
N PHE A 132 15.07 -8.62 -14.93
CA PHE A 132 14.36 -9.49 -15.84
C PHE A 132 14.17 -8.77 -17.19
N LEU A 133 15.00 -9.09 -18.16
CA LEU A 133 15.09 -8.37 -19.44
C LEU A 133 15.31 -6.85 -19.22
N ASP A 134 14.44 -5.99 -19.75
CA ASP A 134 14.40 -4.55 -19.54
C ASP A 134 13.57 -4.12 -18.31
N MET A 135 13.00 -5.09 -17.60
CA MET A 135 12.17 -4.91 -16.42
C MET A 135 12.95 -5.19 -15.12
N ALA A 136 12.36 -4.83 -14.01
CA ALA A 136 12.77 -5.27 -12.68
C ALA A 136 11.65 -6.10 -12.05
N VAL A 137 12.03 -7.23 -11.46
CA VAL A 137 11.17 -8.01 -10.56
C VAL A 137 11.34 -7.45 -9.16
N ILE A 138 10.29 -6.93 -8.60
CA ILE A 138 10.22 -6.49 -7.20
C ILE A 138 9.23 -7.38 -6.43
N TYR A 139 9.20 -7.23 -5.12
CA TYR A 139 8.37 -8.05 -4.24
C TYR A 139 7.32 -7.18 -3.57
N GLY A 140 6.06 -7.53 -3.72
CA GLY A 140 4.94 -6.87 -3.08
C GLY A 140 4.23 -7.77 -2.09
N VAL A 141 3.86 -7.23 -0.95
CA VAL A 141 3.02 -7.90 0.06
C VAL A 141 1.68 -7.21 0.11
N TYR A 142 0.60 -7.96 -0.03
CA TYR A 142 -0.75 -7.42 0.15
C TYR A 142 -1.03 -7.11 1.60
N SER A 143 -1.60 -5.94 1.83
CA SER A 143 -2.26 -5.63 3.09
C SER A 143 -3.71 -6.14 3.08
N ASP A 144 -4.31 -6.23 4.26
CA ASP A 144 -5.72 -6.61 4.42
C ASP A 144 -6.68 -5.61 3.75
N THR A 145 -6.21 -4.39 3.48
CA THR A 145 -6.95 -3.33 2.77
C THR A 145 -6.79 -3.38 1.25
N GLY A 146 -6.07 -4.36 0.72
CA GLY A 146 -5.82 -4.53 -0.72
C GLY A 146 -4.70 -3.65 -1.26
N LYS A 147 -3.97 -2.91 -0.41
CA LYS A 147 -2.75 -2.20 -0.81
C LYS A 147 -1.57 -3.14 -0.93
N VAL A 148 -0.65 -2.73 -1.78
CA VAL A 148 0.60 -3.45 -2.02
C VAL A 148 1.75 -2.69 -1.37
N ASN A 149 2.38 -3.32 -0.39
CA ASN A 149 3.59 -2.81 0.24
C ASN A 149 4.80 -3.43 -0.44
N ILE A 150 5.69 -2.61 -0.96
CA ILE A 150 6.90 -3.09 -1.63
C ILE A 150 7.97 -3.44 -0.59
N VAL A 151 8.58 -4.61 -0.73
CA VAL A 151 9.59 -5.09 0.21
C VAL A 151 10.89 -4.32 0.01
N SER A 152 11.35 -3.64 1.05
CA SER A 152 12.64 -2.93 1.08
C SER A 152 13.75 -3.78 1.68
N GLN A 153 15.02 -3.40 1.40
CA GLN A 153 16.17 -4.05 2.04
C GLN A 153 16.12 -3.92 3.57
N GLU A 154 15.71 -2.76 4.06
CA GLU A 154 15.56 -2.52 5.50
C GLU A 154 14.55 -3.49 6.16
N MET A 155 13.45 -3.83 5.46
CA MET A 155 12.48 -4.81 5.94
C MET A 155 13.10 -6.21 6.04
N LEU A 156 13.90 -6.62 5.04
CA LEU A 156 14.60 -7.92 5.09
C LEU A 156 15.55 -7.99 6.27
N ASP A 157 16.36 -6.95 6.46
CA ASP A 157 17.36 -6.89 7.52
C ASP A 157 16.69 -6.94 8.90
N LYS A 158 15.64 -6.15 9.13
CA LYS A 158 14.88 -6.13 10.39
C LYS A 158 14.18 -7.45 10.70
N CYS A 159 13.70 -8.15 9.67
CA CYS A 159 12.99 -9.42 9.85
C CYS A 159 13.90 -10.64 9.71
N ASN A 160 15.19 -10.45 9.51
CA ASN A 160 16.17 -11.51 9.25
C ASN A 160 15.69 -12.48 8.14
N ILE A 161 15.29 -11.91 7.01
CA ILE A 161 14.86 -12.62 5.81
C ILE A 161 15.97 -12.51 4.77
N THR A 162 16.40 -13.62 4.21
CA THR A 162 17.32 -13.61 3.08
C THR A 162 16.58 -13.39 1.76
N GLU A 163 17.29 -12.84 0.75
CA GLU A 163 16.70 -12.69 -0.59
C GLU A 163 16.24 -14.02 -1.19
N ASP A 164 16.94 -15.12 -0.90
CA ASP A 164 16.58 -16.45 -1.39
C ASP A 164 15.30 -16.99 -0.72
N GLU A 165 15.09 -16.70 0.57
CA GLU A 165 13.84 -17.03 1.25
C GLU A 165 12.69 -16.21 0.69
N LEU A 166 12.89 -14.90 0.50
CA LEU A 166 11.89 -14.03 -0.11
C LEU A 166 11.53 -14.49 -1.52
N PHE A 167 12.54 -14.82 -2.34
CA PHE A 167 12.33 -15.30 -3.71
C PHE A 167 11.51 -16.61 -3.74
N ARG A 168 11.86 -17.57 -2.89
CA ARG A 168 11.12 -18.86 -2.80
C ARG A 168 9.69 -18.65 -2.35
N ALA A 169 9.48 -17.84 -1.31
CA ALA A 169 8.15 -17.53 -0.82
C ALA A 169 7.31 -16.81 -1.89
N ALA A 170 7.86 -15.78 -2.54
CA ALA A 170 7.18 -15.05 -3.61
C ALA A 170 6.86 -15.95 -4.81
N SER A 171 7.75 -16.89 -5.17
CA SER A 171 7.51 -17.87 -6.23
C SER A 171 6.30 -18.76 -5.90
N GLN A 172 6.27 -19.34 -4.70
CA GLN A 172 5.18 -20.18 -4.25
C GLN A 172 3.85 -19.41 -4.18
N ASN A 173 3.84 -18.26 -3.53
CA ASN A 173 2.63 -17.44 -3.37
C ASN A 173 2.11 -16.92 -4.73
N THR A 174 2.99 -16.61 -5.68
CA THR A 174 2.58 -16.20 -7.03
C THR A 174 2.00 -17.38 -7.80
N GLU A 175 2.57 -18.59 -7.68
CA GLU A 175 2.04 -19.81 -8.29
C GLU A 175 0.64 -20.14 -7.74
N GLU A 176 0.47 -20.11 -6.42
CA GLU A 176 -0.80 -20.43 -5.75
C GLU A 176 -1.92 -19.42 -6.06
N ALA A 177 -1.55 -18.15 -6.27
CA ALA A 177 -2.51 -17.07 -6.58
C ALA A 177 -2.82 -16.95 -8.08
N ALA A 178 -2.08 -17.64 -8.94
CA ALA A 178 -2.24 -17.52 -10.38
C ALA A 178 -3.63 -17.95 -10.84
N ALA A 179 -4.21 -17.18 -11.73
CA ALA A 179 -5.50 -17.44 -12.34
C ALA A 179 -5.46 -17.15 -13.84
N CYS A 180 -6.17 -17.95 -14.61
CA CYS A 180 -6.40 -17.69 -16.02
C CYS A 180 -7.85 -17.26 -16.23
N SER A 181 -8.06 -16.11 -16.85
CA SER A 181 -9.40 -15.58 -17.14
C SER A 181 -9.56 -15.34 -18.64
N PRO A 182 -10.71 -15.71 -19.25
CA PRO A 182 -10.96 -15.39 -20.64
C PRO A 182 -10.85 -13.90 -20.93
N LEU A 183 -10.16 -13.52 -22.00
CA LEU A 183 -9.94 -12.11 -22.37
C LEU A 183 -11.27 -11.38 -22.60
N GLY A 184 -12.29 -12.07 -23.12
CA GLY A 184 -13.62 -11.52 -23.34
C GLY A 184 -14.35 -11.02 -22.07
N MET A 185 -13.89 -11.40 -20.87
CA MET A 185 -14.40 -10.86 -19.61
C MET A 185 -13.95 -9.41 -19.35
N TYR A 186 -12.90 -8.97 -20.02
CA TYR A 186 -12.28 -7.66 -19.81
C TYR A 186 -12.45 -6.70 -20.98
N LEU A 187 -12.69 -7.24 -22.16
CA LEU A 187 -12.78 -6.46 -23.41
C LEU A 187 -14.03 -6.93 -24.18
N SER A 188 -14.79 -5.97 -24.71
CA SER A 188 -15.82 -6.27 -25.72
C SER A 188 -15.09 -6.59 -27.03
N MET A 189 -14.89 -7.87 -27.31
CA MET A 189 -14.13 -8.33 -28.48
C MET A 189 -15.00 -9.17 -29.41
N ASP A 190 -14.70 -9.12 -30.72
CA ASP A 190 -15.28 -10.00 -31.72
C ASP A 190 -14.96 -11.48 -31.44
N GLU A 191 -15.82 -12.39 -31.88
CA GLU A 191 -15.74 -13.85 -31.62
C GLU A 191 -14.41 -14.50 -32.00
N GLN A 192 -13.60 -13.86 -32.86
CA GLN A 192 -12.30 -14.40 -33.31
C GLN A 192 -11.22 -14.42 -32.23
N VAL A 193 -11.37 -13.71 -31.10
CA VAL A 193 -10.41 -13.66 -29.97
C VAL A 193 -10.94 -14.36 -28.73
N SER A 194 -12.02 -15.11 -28.87
CA SER A 194 -12.70 -15.79 -27.75
C SER A 194 -11.83 -16.80 -26.98
N ASN A 195 -10.76 -17.31 -27.62
CA ASN A 195 -9.87 -18.31 -27.02
C ASN A 195 -8.65 -17.70 -26.30
N ALA A 196 -8.49 -16.37 -26.32
CA ALA A 196 -7.39 -15.73 -25.61
C ALA A 196 -7.68 -15.63 -24.11
N CYS A 197 -6.65 -15.90 -23.31
CA CYS A 197 -6.72 -15.81 -21.85
C CYS A 197 -5.76 -14.74 -21.34
N ILE A 198 -6.13 -14.12 -20.22
CA ILE A 198 -5.23 -13.27 -19.43
C ILE A 198 -4.74 -14.10 -18.25
N LEU A 199 -3.42 -14.25 -18.15
CA LEU A 199 -2.78 -14.74 -16.93
C LEU A 199 -2.76 -13.60 -15.92
N THR A 200 -3.38 -13.83 -14.77
CA THR A 200 -3.51 -12.86 -13.70
C THR A 200 -3.47 -13.57 -12.33
N ASN A 201 -3.88 -12.91 -11.31
CA ASN A 201 -4.15 -13.50 -10.00
C ASN A 201 -5.60 -13.22 -9.59
N GLN A 202 -6.02 -13.83 -8.49
CA GLN A 202 -7.40 -13.68 -7.97
C GLN A 202 -7.75 -12.21 -7.72
N GLU A 203 -6.79 -11.41 -7.25
CA GLU A 203 -6.94 -9.98 -6.98
C GLU A 203 -6.81 -9.10 -8.25
N LYS A 204 -6.46 -9.68 -9.40
CA LYS A 204 -6.29 -9.01 -10.71
C LYS A 204 -5.23 -7.90 -10.75
N THR A 205 -4.20 -8.00 -9.93
CA THR A 205 -3.20 -6.94 -9.75
C THR A 205 -1.77 -7.35 -10.05
N PHE A 206 -1.41 -8.63 -9.87
CA PHE A 206 -0.03 -9.12 -10.05
C PHE A 206 0.15 -10.05 -11.27
N GLY A 207 -0.74 -9.98 -12.23
CA GLY A 207 -0.72 -10.89 -13.39
C GLY A 207 0.64 -10.96 -14.08
N ALA A 208 1.33 -9.83 -14.26
CA ALA A 208 2.65 -9.81 -14.89
C ALA A 208 3.71 -10.64 -14.15
N GLY A 209 3.61 -10.78 -12.83
CA GLY A 209 4.54 -11.60 -12.03
C GLY A 209 4.47 -13.10 -12.35
N THR A 210 3.37 -13.58 -12.92
CA THR A 210 3.18 -15.00 -13.26
C THR A 210 4.16 -15.50 -14.33
N VAL A 211 4.70 -14.60 -15.16
CA VAL A 211 5.72 -14.97 -16.16
C VAL A 211 7.03 -15.46 -15.54
N MET A 212 7.24 -15.20 -14.24
CA MET A 212 8.39 -15.71 -13.49
C MET A 212 8.25 -17.18 -13.10
N ILE A 213 7.08 -17.79 -13.29
CA ILE A 213 6.76 -19.13 -12.83
C ILE A 213 6.67 -20.07 -14.04
N GLN A 214 7.71 -20.88 -14.27
CA GLN A 214 7.79 -21.78 -15.43
C GLN A 214 6.59 -22.75 -15.50
N LYS A 215 6.12 -23.29 -14.37
CA LYS A 215 4.96 -24.17 -14.35
C LYS A 215 3.69 -23.52 -14.88
N ILE A 216 3.50 -22.21 -14.62
CA ILE A 216 2.36 -21.45 -15.13
C ILE A 216 2.49 -21.30 -16.65
N LEU A 217 3.66 -20.93 -17.12
CA LEU A 217 3.92 -20.83 -18.56
C LEU A 217 3.70 -22.18 -19.26
N ASP A 218 4.20 -23.26 -18.69
CA ASP A 218 4.01 -24.62 -19.23
C ASP A 218 2.55 -25.08 -19.23
N ALA A 219 1.74 -24.61 -18.29
CA ALA A 219 0.34 -24.96 -18.20
C ALA A 219 -0.57 -24.17 -19.17
N TYR A 220 -0.26 -22.89 -19.39
CA TYR A 220 -1.16 -21.97 -20.11
C TYR A 220 -0.62 -21.45 -21.44
N CYS A 221 0.68 -21.59 -21.69
CA CYS A 221 1.34 -21.13 -22.92
C CYS A 221 1.86 -22.30 -23.77
N ARG A 222 1.15 -23.42 -23.78
CA ARG A 222 1.45 -24.53 -24.71
C ARG A 222 0.93 -24.20 -26.09
N ASP A 223 1.76 -24.46 -27.11
CA ASP A 223 1.46 -24.38 -28.55
C ASP A 223 0.23 -25.21 -28.93
#